data_8b96f97d25d37b3e6fa4d04d4814ea95
#
_entry.id   8b96f97d25d37b3e6fa4d04d4814ea95
#
_cell.length_a   1.000
_cell.length_b   1.000
_cell.length_c   1.000
_cell.angle_alpha   90.00
_cell.angle_beta   90.00
_cell.angle_gamma   90.00
#
_symmetry.space_group_name_H-M   'P 1'
#
loop_
_entity.id
_entity.type
_entity.pdbx_description
1 polymer ?
#
loop_
_entity_poly.entity_id
_entity_poly.type
_entity_poly.pdbx_seq_one_letter_code
_entity_poly.pdbx_strand_id
1 'polypeptide(L)'
;MKTSKSLYYWFALFALCFIAYQQVQDNIRPAYTGGNLTIKYLLGIAPNFFPAIGIPALFIVIIPQMKWTNKWLNEKKHITANLISLAGLLSWEFLQTLTTRGHFDWNDILWTLIGAFVFQLIWTITPNRYK
;
A
#
# COMPACT_ATOMS: atom_id res chain seq x y z
N MET A 1 7.39 -25.36 -5.69
CA MET A 1 6.87 -25.27 -4.30
C MET A 1 7.25 -24.03 -3.51
N LYS A 2 8.41 -23.41 -3.76
CA LYS A 2 8.75 -22.10 -3.15
C LYS A 2 7.75 -20.97 -3.54
N THR A 3 7.24 -21.02 -4.74
CA THR A 3 6.32 -20.03 -5.30
C THR A 3 4.97 -19.91 -4.58
N SER A 4 4.42 -21.00 -4.08
CA SER A 4 3.09 -20.95 -3.46
C SER A 4 3.09 -20.26 -2.09
N LYS A 5 4.10 -20.52 -1.24
CA LYS A 5 4.17 -19.89 0.10
C LYS A 5 4.43 -18.39 0.03
N SER A 6 5.30 -17.95 -0.90
CA SER A 6 5.54 -16.54 -1.16
C SER A 6 4.26 -15.84 -1.63
N LEU A 7 3.55 -16.44 -2.58
CA LEU A 7 2.30 -15.92 -3.10
C LEU A 7 1.26 -15.72 -1.99
N TYR A 8 1.03 -16.75 -1.16
CA TYR A 8 0.06 -16.65 -0.07
C TYR A 8 0.47 -15.60 0.97
N TYR A 9 1.74 -15.48 1.31
CA TYR A 9 2.24 -14.50 2.27
C TYR A 9 1.97 -13.06 1.81
N TRP A 10 2.38 -12.72 0.58
CA TRP A 10 2.22 -11.37 0.05
C TRP A 10 0.77 -11.05 -0.28
N PHE A 11 0.01 -12.02 -0.76
CA PHE A 11 -1.42 -11.84 -0.97
C PHE A 11 -2.17 -11.63 0.35
N ALA A 12 -1.81 -12.37 1.40
CA ALA A 12 -2.39 -12.17 2.73
C ALA A 12 -2.08 -10.76 3.29
N LEU A 13 -0.86 -10.27 3.10
CA LEU A 13 -0.51 -8.90 3.49
C LEU A 13 -1.34 -7.87 2.72
N PHE A 14 -1.49 -8.04 1.42
CA PHE A 14 -2.38 -7.20 0.61
C PHE A 14 -3.82 -7.24 1.14
N ALA A 15 -4.36 -8.43 1.36
CA ALA A 15 -5.74 -8.61 1.83
C ALA A 15 -5.96 -7.96 3.20
N LEU A 16 -5.02 -8.12 4.14
CA LEU A 16 -5.09 -7.48 5.46
C LEU A 16 -5.08 -5.96 5.35
N CYS A 17 -4.19 -5.39 4.54
CA CYS A 17 -4.14 -3.94 4.31
C CYS A 17 -5.42 -3.44 3.63
N PHE A 18 -5.96 -4.19 2.69
CA PHE A 18 -7.21 -3.85 1.99
C PHE A 18 -8.40 -3.87 2.95
N ILE A 19 -8.52 -4.91 3.78
CA ILE A 19 -9.58 -5.00 4.81
C ILE A 19 -9.44 -3.85 5.81
N ALA A 20 -8.23 -3.56 6.30
CA ALA A 20 -8.00 -2.44 7.20
C ALA A 20 -8.39 -1.10 6.56
N TYR A 21 -8.02 -0.86 5.31
CA TYR A 21 -8.44 0.32 4.55
C TYR A 21 -9.95 0.42 4.47
N GLN A 22 -10.64 -0.64 4.03
CA GLN A 22 -12.10 -0.66 3.88
C GLN A 22 -12.81 -0.43 5.22
N GLN A 23 -12.37 -1.09 6.28
CA GLN A 23 -12.98 -0.92 7.61
C GLN A 23 -12.84 0.51 8.13
N VAL A 24 -11.67 1.11 7.98
CA VAL A 24 -11.47 2.50 8.41
C VAL A 24 -12.29 3.47 7.54
N GLN A 25 -12.23 3.31 6.23
CA GLN A 25 -12.87 4.25 5.30
C GLN A 25 -14.40 4.19 5.36
N ASP A 26 -14.97 2.98 5.40
CA ASP A 26 -16.41 2.80 5.21
C ASP A 26 -17.17 2.66 6.52
N ASN A 27 -16.55 2.16 7.58
CA ASN A 27 -17.23 1.86 8.84
C ASN A 27 -16.76 2.73 10.03
N ILE A 28 -15.45 2.79 10.28
CA ILE A 28 -14.93 3.43 11.49
C ILE A 28 -14.95 4.96 11.36
N ARG A 29 -14.41 5.49 10.26
CA ARG A 29 -14.30 6.93 10.03
C ARG A 29 -15.66 7.63 9.99
N PRO A 30 -16.68 7.12 9.25
CA PRO A 30 -18.02 7.72 9.26
C PRO A 30 -18.75 7.62 10.60
N ALA A 31 -18.50 6.53 11.35
CA ALA A 31 -19.16 6.29 12.63
C ALA A 31 -18.50 7.03 13.81
N TYR A 32 -17.29 7.55 13.67
CA TYR A 32 -16.59 8.23 14.74
C TYR A 32 -17.12 9.65 14.95
N THR A 33 -17.79 9.87 16.07
CA THR A 33 -18.37 11.17 16.48
C THR A 33 -17.62 11.83 17.65
N GLY A 34 -16.58 11.18 18.17
CA GLY A 34 -15.78 11.68 19.28
C GLY A 34 -14.94 12.91 18.94
N GLY A 35 -14.59 13.69 19.95
CA GLY A 35 -13.77 14.90 19.83
C GLY A 35 -12.27 14.70 19.91
N ASN A 36 -11.77 13.45 20.00
CA ASN A 36 -10.35 13.18 20.12
C ASN A 36 -9.62 13.46 18.80
N LEU A 37 -8.78 14.51 18.81
CA LEU A 37 -8.04 14.95 17.61
C LEU A 37 -7.03 13.90 17.12
N THR A 38 -6.40 13.16 18.03
CA THR A 38 -5.45 12.09 17.68
C THR A 38 -6.14 10.97 16.92
N ILE A 39 -7.32 10.53 17.39
CA ILE A 39 -8.10 9.49 16.71
C ILE A 39 -8.56 9.98 15.34
N LYS A 40 -9.07 11.21 15.24
CA LYS A 40 -9.45 11.81 13.94
C LYS A 40 -8.29 11.85 12.97
N TYR A 41 -7.10 12.22 13.44
CA TYR A 41 -5.88 12.25 12.64
C TYR A 41 -5.51 10.86 12.13
N LEU A 42 -5.46 9.85 13.01
CA LEU A 42 -5.16 8.47 12.65
C LEU A 42 -6.17 7.90 11.63
N LEU A 43 -7.45 8.18 11.80
CA LEU A 43 -8.47 7.78 10.83
C LEU A 43 -8.30 8.49 9.48
N GLY A 44 -7.78 9.71 9.47
CA GLY A 44 -7.50 10.46 8.26
C GLY A 44 -6.32 9.92 7.46
N ILE A 45 -5.27 9.42 8.13
CA ILE A 45 -4.06 8.92 7.46
C ILE A 45 -4.16 7.47 6.98
N ALA A 46 -5.03 6.66 7.59
CA ALA A 46 -5.16 5.24 7.28
C ALA A 46 -5.43 4.96 5.79
N PRO A 47 -6.27 5.72 5.08
CA PRO A 47 -6.52 5.53 3.65
C PRO A 47 -5.28 5.73 2.76
N ASN A 48 -4.28 6.43 3.22
CA ASN A 48 -3.02 6.64 2.51
C ASN A 48 -1.95 5.63 2.93
N PHE A 49 -1.91 5.31 4.21
CA PHE A 49 -0.90 4.42 4.79
C PHE A 49 -1.09 2.96 4.38
N PHE A 50 -2.28 2.39 4.52
CA PHE A 50 -2.52 0.98 4.23
C PHE A 50 -2.38 0.62 2.75
N PRO A 51 -2.90 1.39 1.78
CA PRO A 51 -2.65 1.13 0.37
C PRO A 51 -1.17 1.19 -0.01
N ALA A 52 -0.39 2.06 0.60
CA ALA A 52 1.04 2.17 0.34
C ALA A 52 1.85 0.94 0.78
N ILE A 53 1.29 0.10 1.64
CA ILE A 53 1.85 -1.20 2.02
C ILE A 53 1.22 -2.33 1.19
N GLY A 54 -0.10 -2.32 1.04
CA GLY A 54 -0.85 -3.41 0.41
C GLY A 54 -0.66 -3.50 -1.10
N ILE A 55 -0.67 -2.37 -1.81
CA ILE A 55 -0.55 -2.36 -3.27
C ILE A 55 0.81 -2.93 -3.72
N PRO A 56 1.97 -2.51 -3.18
CA PRO A 56 3.22 -3.14 -3.56
C PRO A 56 3.29 -4.62 -3.17
N ALA A 57 2.66 -5.04 -2.08
CA ALA A 57 2.55 -6.46 -1.73
C ALA A 57 1.80 -7.27 -2.82
N LEU A 58 0.74 -6.70 -3.39
CA LEU A 58 0.04 -7.30 -4.52
C LEU A 58 0.95 -7.38 -5.77
N PHE A 59 1.72 -6.33 -6.06
CA PHE A 59 2.66 -6.33 -7.19
C PHE A 59 3.78 -7.36 -7.04
N ILE A 60 4.21 -7.69 -5.81
CA ILE A 60 5.14 -8.81 -5.58
C ILE A 60 4.59 -10.13 -6.13
N VAL A 61 3.27 -10.33 -6.05
CA VAL A 61 2.60 -11.51 -6.59
C VAL A 61 2.48 -11.45 -8.11
N ILE A 62 2.15 -10.27 -8.65
CA ILE A 62 1.81 -10.09 -10.07
C ILE A 62 3.06 -10.05 -10.95
N ILE A 63 4.10 -9.31 -10.58
CA ILE A 63 5.29 -9.06 -11.42
C ILE A 63 5.92 -10.37 -11.95
N PRO A 64 6.16 -11.41 -11.14
CA PRO A 64 6.76 -12.65 -11.64
C PRO A 64 5.89 -13.42 -12.64
N GLN A 65 4.60 -13.13 -12.67
CA GLN A 65 3.64 -13.81 -13.56
C GLN A 65 3.51 -13.11 -14.94
N MET A 66 4.07 -11.91 -15.07
CA MET A 66 4.01 -11.16 -16.31
C MET A 66 5.06 -11.67 -17.30
N LYS A 67 4.64 -12.08 -18.49
CA LYS A 67 5.51 -12.69 -19.51
C LYS A 67 6.65 -11.78 -20.02
N TRP A 68 6.51 -10.47 -19.84
CA TRP A 68 7.49 -9.48 -20.31
C TRP A 68 8.50 -9.06 -19.23
N THR A 69 8.43 -9.62 -18.02
CA THR A 69 9.39 -9.32 -16.97
C THR A 69 10.74 -10.00 -17.27
N ASN A 70 11.81 -9.23 -17.18
CA ASN A 70 13.18 -9.73 -17.31
C ASN A 70 13.73 -10.19 -15.94
N LYS A 71 14.93 -10.80 -15.96
CA LYS A 71 15.59 -11.29 -14.75
C LYS A 71 15.78 -10.19 -13.70
N TRP A 72 16.18 -8.98 -14.12
CA TRP A 72 16.41 -7.85 -13.22
C TRP A 72 15.14 -7.44 -12.49
N LEU A 73 14.01 -7.34 -13.19
CA LEU A 73 12.71 -7.02 -12.58
C LEU A 73 12.29 -8.06 -11.55
N ASN A 74 12.55 -9.33 -11.81
CA ASN A 74 12.24 -10.39 -10.86
C ASN A 74 13.15 -10.37 -9.62
N GLU A 75 14.42 -10.07 -9.78
CA GLU A 75 15.37 -9.95 -8.67
C GLU A 75 15.09 -8.72 -7.80
N LYS A 76 14.69 -7.60 -8.40
CA LYS A 76 14.39 -6.32 -7.76
C LYS A 76 12.90 -6.03 -7.68
N LYS A 77 12.05 -7.06 -7.70
CA LYS A 77 10.59 -6.93 -7.74
C LYS A 77 10.03 -6.05 -6.61
N HIS A 78 10.63 -6.07 -5.42
CA HIS A 78 10.19 -5.26 -4.29
C HIS A 78 10.39 -3.75 -4.53
N ILE A 79 11.49 -3.36 -5.17
CA ILE A 79 11.74 -1.96 -5.53
C ILE A 79 10.79 -1.55 -6.64
N THR A 80 10.67 -2.37 -7.68
CA THR A 80 9.77 -2.12 -8.81
C THR A 80 8.32 -2.00 -8.34
N ALA A 81 7.87 -2.94 -7.53
CA ALA A 81 6.52 -2.95 -6.95
C ALA A 81 6.25 -1.67 -6.17
N ASN A 82 7.21 -1.25 -5.33
CA ASN A 82 7.07 -0.05 -4.51
C ASN A 82 7.05 1.23 -5.36
N LEU A 83 7.92 1.33 -6.36
CA LEU A 83 7.97 2.50 -7.26
C LEU A 83 6.70 2.63 -8.10
N ILE A 84 6.18 1.54 -8.66
CA ILE A 84 4.91 1.55 -9.41
C ILE A 84 3.76 1.96 -8.49
N SER A 85 3.71 1.40 -7.30
CA SER A 85 2.68 1.72 -6.30
C SER A 85 2.73 3.19 -5.90
N LEU A 86 3.91 3.73 -5.60
CA LEU A 86 4.10 5.14 -5.29
C LEU A 86 3.67 6.04 -6.44
N ALA A 87 4.09 5.73 -7.67
CA ALA A 87 3.71 6.50 -8.84
C ALA A 87 2.19 6.57 -9.00
N GLY A 88 1.50 5.44 -8.81
CA GLY A 88 0.04 5.38 -8.88
C GLY A 88 -0.65 6.17 -7.77
N LEU A 89 -0.21 6.00 -6.53
CA LEU A 89 -0.81 6.69 -5.37
C LEU A 89 -0.56 8.21 -5.39
N LEU A 90 0.65 8.64 -5.73
CA LEU A 90 0.96 10.07 -5.86
C LEU A 90 0.22 10.70 -7.04
N SER A 91 0.09 9.99 -8.16
CA SER A 91 -0.73 10.44 -9.29
C SER A 91 -2.19 10.62 -8.88
N TRP A 92 -2.72 9.72 -8.06
CA TRP A 92 -4.09 9.85 -7.54
C TRP A 92 -4.28 11.12 -6.71
N GLU A 93 -3.32 11.47 -5.85
CA GLU A 93 -3.37 12.73 -5.08
C GLU A 93 -3.46 13.96 -5.97
N PHE A 94 -2.70 13.98 -7.07
CA PHE A 94 -2.81 15.09 -8.05
C PHE A 94 -4.13 15.05 -8.82
N LEU A 95 -4.61 13.87 -9.22
CA LEU A 95 -5.87 13.72 -9.94
C LEU A 95 -7.08 14.13 -9.10
N GLN A 96 -7.03 13.94 -7.78
CA GLN A 96 -8.09 14.38 -6.89
C GLN A 96 -8.31 15.90 -6.95
N THR A 97 -7.27 16.69 -7.18
CA THR A 97 -7.39 18.15 -7.32
C THR A 97 -8.24 18.58 -8.52
N LEU A 98 -8.37 17.69 -9.52
CA LEU A 98 -9.21 17.93 -10.69
C LEU A 98 -10.68 17.60 -10.45
N THR A 99 -11.01 16.99 -9.32
CA THR A 99 -12.38 16.67 -8.93
C THR A 99 -12.94 17.71 -7.98
N THR A 100 -14.26 17.89 -7.98
CA THR A 100 -14.94 18.87 -7.10
C THR A 100 -14.90 18.52 -5.61
N ARG A 101 -14.47 17.30 -5.25
CA ARG A 101 -14.46 16.77 -3.88
C ARG A 101 -13.05 16.59 -3.31
N GLY A 102 -12.03 16.68 -4.15
CA GLY A 102 -10.66 16.39 -3.75
C GLY A 102 -9.89 17.64 -3.32
N HIS A 103 -9.13 17.52 -2.26
CA HIS A 103 -8.15 18.50 -1.81
C HIS A 103 -6.77 17.86 -1.83
N PHE A 104 -5.78 18.60 -2.32
CA PHE A 104 -4.38 18.19 -2.20
C PHE A 104 -3.91 18.42 -0.77
N ASP A 105 -3.39 17.37 -0.15
CA ASP A 105 -2.85 17.44 1.21
C ASP A 105 -1.44 16.82 1.25
N TRP A 106 -0.48 17.63 1.67
CA TRP A 106 0.90 17.19 1.88
C TRP A 106 1.00 16.08 2.93
N ASN A 107 0.09 16.06 3.89
CA ASN A 107 0.01 15.00 4.89
C ASN A 107 -0.29 13.63 4.27
N ASP A 108 -1.15 13.60 3.26
CA ASP A 108 -1.48 12.36 2.53
C ASP A 108 -0.27 11.82 1.77
N ILE A 109 0.52 12.70 1.15
CA ILE A 109 1.79 12.34 0.50
C ILE A 109 2.79 11.81 1.53
N LEU A 110 2.94 12.48 2.66
CA LEU A 110 3.85 12.05 3.72
C LEU A 110 3.54 10.63 4.19
N TRP A 111 2.28 10.33 4.47
CA TRP A 111 1.87 9.02 4.96
C TRP A 111 1.91 7.93 3.89
N THR A 112 1.72 8.28 2.64
CA THR A 112 1.99 7.39 1.51
C THR A 112 3.48 7.01 1.44
N LEU A 113 4.38 7.96 1.60
CA LEU A 113 5.83 7.71 1.65
C LEU A 113 6.24 6.87 2.87
N ILE A 114 5.66 7.14 4.03
CA ILE A 114 5.88 6.35 5.25
C ILE A 114 5.40 4.91 5.03
N GLY A 115 4.23 4.70 4.44
CA GLY A 115 3.72 3.37 4.11
C GLY A 115 4.63 2.62 3.14
N ALA A 116 5.15 3.30 2.12
CA ALA A 116 6.12 2.73 1.18
C ALA A 116 7.43 2.33 1.88
N PHE A 117 7.91 3.12 2.82
CA PHE A 117 9.07 2.80 3.64
C PHE A 117 8.80 1.58 4.52
N VAL A 118 7.64 1.53 5.17
CA VAL A 118 7.22 0.36 5.98
C VAL A 118 7.17 -0.91 5.14
N PHE A 119 6.66 -0.84 3.90
CA PHE A 119 6.71 -1.97 2.98
C PHE A 119 8.15 -2.47 2.74
N GLN A 120 9.11 -1.57 2.51
CA GLN A 120 10.52 -1.96 2.35
C GLN A 120 11.10 -2.60 3.61
N LEU A 121 10.73 -2.11 4.79
CA LEU A 121 11.12 -2.74 6.05
C LEU A 121 10.53 -4.16 6.17
N ILE A 122 9.25 -4.33 5.85
CA ILE A 122 8.61 -5.65 5.83
C ILE A 122 9.34 -6.58 4.88
N TRP A 123 9.67 -6.12 3.67
CA TRP A 123 10.46 -6.91 2.73
C TRP A 123 11.81 -7.32 3.32
N THR A 124 12.51 -6.40 3.94
CA THR A 124 13.85 -6.64 4.50
C THR A 124 13.83 -7.71 5.58
N ILE A 125 12.87 -7.64 6.51
CA ILE A 125 12.73 -8.59 7.61
C ILE A 125 12.07 -9.91 7.21
N THR A 126 11.41 -9.95 6.05
CA THR A 126 10.75 -11.18 5.57
C THR A 126 11.79 -12.26 5.27
N PRO A 127 11.61 -13.48 5.79
CA PRO A 127 12.51 -14.60 5.51
C PRO A 127 12.58 -14.93 4.00
N ASN A 128 13.77 -15.35 3.54
CA ASN A 128 14.00 -15.66 2.11
C ASN A 128 13.04 -16.71 1.52
N ARG A 129 12.48 -17.57 2.35
CA ARG A 129 11.49 -18.59 1.91
C ARG A 129 10.18 -17.98 1.41
N TYR A 130 9.92 -16.70 1.74
CA TYR A 130 8.71 -15.97 1.32
C TYR A 130 9.00 -14.84 0.32
N LYS A 131 10.25 -14.63 -0.04
CA LYS A 131 10.69 -13.64 -1.04
C LYS A 131 10.62 -14.10 -2.50
#